data_50a05715cc2820c5c62503e8d6779eef
#
_entry.id   50a05715cc2820c5c62503e8d6779eef
#
_cell.length_a   1.000
_cell.length_b   1.000
_cell.length_c   1.000
_cell.angle_alpha   90.00
_cell.angle_beta   90.00
_cell.angle_gamma   90.00
#
_symmetry.space_group_name_H-M   'P 1'
#
loop_
_entity.id
_entity.type
_entity.pdbx_description
1 polymer ?
#
loop_
_entity_poly.entity_id
_entity_poly.type
_entity_poly.pdbx_seq_one_letter_code
_entity_poly.pdbx_strand_id
1 'polypeptide(L)'
;MDGTYGIISLLPVLVLIVVALITKRTFESLLIATLLALVIGYKGAWFPALVEQLQTVAAENIWVLLVVGLLGGLVGVLEKSRAAMGFAGLLSRFATTKKKSLLAEWALSVLLFVDDYLNILTTASITKRLNDSHRVHRTLTAYIIGSTSAPVVVLIPLSSWSIYYASLIESTGIVPEGGSGVLAYIQSIPFMFYPMFCLLVLLLVIAGVIPHFGPIRKYQKQAEETGQLYPDARPAEEETAEEPSGKAGGVIDFVLPILVLLAATIYFDIDVLAGVAVALVFTCIMYLVRKLMSVAEFVDAVWEGFSTMVSVLALLVIAFLFKAACENLGMSEYIIGKVAPLMAGQVLPFAVFLVATLMTFALANAWGVSAIMVPLIVPLAQAMDANLAVAIAAIFSGSVFGTQLCFYSDNAILIGQATDILPLDHVKTQMPFALCAGVLTSIAYLAYGFLFLG
;
A
#
# COMPACT_ATOMS: atom_id res chain seq x y z
N MET A 1 30.12 24.27 -0.01
CA MET A 1 29.81 24.78 1.36
C MET A 1 30.17 23.66 2.31
N ASP A 2 31.25 23.79 3.06
CA ASP A 2 31.72 22.75 3.99
C ASP A 2 30.91 22.81 5.29
N GLY A 3 29.71 22.31 5.26
CA GLY A 3 28.84 22.51 6.39
C GLY A 3 28.06 21.28 6.79
N THR A 4 28.71 20.32 7.44
CA THR A 4 27.96 19.40 8.29
C THR A 4 27.42 20.19 9.48
N TYR A 5 26.13 20.44 9.50
CA TYR A 5 25.47 21.12 10.64
C TYR A 5 25.41 20.23 11.88
N GLY A 6 26.09 19.08 11.87
CA GLY A 6 26.15 18.16 13.02
C GLY A 6 24.75 17.73 13.47
N ILE A 7 24.52 17.77 14.80
CA ILE A 7 23.23 17.36 15.38
C ILE A 7 22.04 18.22 14.87
N ILE A 8 22.29 19.45 14.40
CA ILE A 8 21.24 20.34 13.88
C ILE A 8 20.64 19.77 12.58
N SER A 9 21.42 18.96 11.80
CA SER A 9 20.91 18.30 10.61
C SER A 9 19.76 17.32 10.88
N LEU A 10 19.61 16.82 12.13
CA LEU A 10 18.51 15.96 12.54
C LEU A 10 17.24 16.74 12.95
N LEU A 11 17.35 18.06 13.15
CA LEU A 11 16.21 18.86 13.63
C LEU A 11 15.00 18.82 12.69
N PRO A 12 15.15 18.89 11.34
CA PRO A 12 14.02 18.75 10.42
C PRO A 12 13.30 17.39 10.58
N VAL A 13 14.05 16.30 10.75
CA VAL A 13 13.47 14.95 10.96
C VAL A 13 12.72 14.87 12.29
N LEU A 14 13.27 15.42 13.36
CA LEU A 14 12.59 15.45 14.66
C LEU A 14 11.29 16.27 14.59
N VAL A 15 11.34 17.45 13.95
CA VAL A 15 10.15 18.27 13.72
C VAL A 15 9.13 17.53 12.86
N LEU A 16 9.56 16.87 11.78
CA LEU A 16 8.69 16.04 10.96
C LEU A 16 7.92 15.02 11.79
N ILE A 17 8.64 14.20 12.56
CA ILE A 17 8.04 13.14 13.37
C ILE A 17 7.07 13.73 14.42
N VAL A 18 7.50 14.75 15.16
CA VAL A 18 6.68 15.37 16.21
C VAL A 18 5.42 16.00 15.63
N VAL A 19 5.55 16.78 14.55
CA VAL A 19 4.40 17.44 13.91
C VAL A 19 3.47 16.39 13.31
N ALA A 20 3.99 15.35 12.65
CA ALA A 20 3.18 14.28 12.09
C ALA A 20 2.38 13.56 13.18
N LEU A 21 2.99 13.18 14.30
CA LEU A 21 2.32 12.51 15.41
C LEU A 21 1.24 13.38 16.09
N ILE A 22 1.47 14.69 16.19
CA ILE A 22 0.50 15.62 16.81
C ILE A 22 -0.66 15.93 15.86
N THR A 23 -0.33 16.29 14.62
CA THR A 23 -1.33 16.77 13.64
C THR A 23 -2.03 15.66 12.90
N LYS A 24 -1.40 14.48 12.79
CA LYS A 24 -1.82 13.34 11.94
C LYS A 24 -1.90 13.71 10.45
N ARG A 25 -1.14 14.71 10.01
CA ARG A 25 -1.10 15.25 8.65
C ARG A 25 0.30 15.12 8.07
N THR A 26 0.52 14.07 7.30
CA THR A 26 1.85 13.70 6.79
C THR A 26 2.39 14.72 5.80
N PHE A 27 1.56 15.19 4.85
CA PHE A 27 1.99 16.14 3.82
C PHE A 27 2.44 17.47 4.45
N GLU A 28 1.60 18.05 5.32
CA GLU A 28 1.92 19.31 6.01
C GLU A 28 3.14 19.19 6.89
N SER A 29 3.33 18.03 7.51
CA SER A 29 4.51 17.77 8.36
C SER A 29 5.80 17.70 7.55
N LEU A 30 5.77 17.02 6.39
CA LEU A 30 6.87 17.01 5.42
C LEU A 30 7.17 18.41 4.90
N LEU A 31 6.14 19.19 4.58
CA LEU A 31 6.30 20.56 4.10
C LEU A 31 6.96 21.43 5.15
N ILE A 32 6.49 21.41 6.39
CA ILE A 32 7.08 22.19 7.50
C ILE A 32 8.55 21.80 7.72
N ALA A 33 8.84 20.50 7.74
CA ALA A 33 10.21 20.00 7.95
C ALA A 33 11.14 20.38 6.78
N THR A 34 10.64 20.30 5.54
CA THR A 34 11.38 20.73 4.34
C THR A 34 11.71 22.23 4.42
N LEU A 35 10.73 23.06 4.70
CA LEU A 35 10.94 24.50 4.85
C LEU A 35 11.95 24.81 5.95
N LEU A 36 11.87 24.10 7.09
CA LEU A 36 12.85 24.24 8.16
C LEU A 36 14.27 23.86 7.70
N ALA A 37 14.42 22.74 6.98
CA ALA A 37 15.70 22.31 6.43
C ALA A 37 16.29 23.36 5.47
N LEU A 38 15.48 23.92 4.58
CA LEU A 38 15.88 24.95 3.64
C LEU A 38 16.27 26.25 4.36
N VAL A 39 15.52 26.69 5.38
CA VAL A 39 15.83 27.88 6.18
C VAL A 39 17.16 27.71 6.92
N ILE A 40 17.43 26.53 7.50
CA ILE A 40 18.69 26.25 8.17
C ILE A 40 19.86 26.25 7.18
N GLY A 41 19.70 25.57 6.04
CA GLY A 41 20.76 25.41 5.04
C GLY A 41 21.06 26.67 4.23
N TYR A 42 20.02 27.36 3.79
CA TYR A 42 20.16 28.50 2.86
C TYR A 42 19.93 29.87 3.50
N LYS A 43 19.49 29.91 4.77
CA LYS A 43 19.25 31.18 5.53
C LYS A 43 18.36 32.14 4.74
N GLY A 44 18.86 33.34 4.43
CA GLY A 44 18.10 34.36 3.67
C GLY A 44 17.78 33.98 2.22
N ALA A 45 18.45 32.99 1.64
CA ALA A 45 18.22 32.51 0.26
C ALA A 45 17.31 31.25 0.20
N TRP A 46 16.58 30.90 1.27
CA TRP A 46 15.78 29.69 1.33
C TRP A 46 14.69 29.60 0.26
N PHE A 47 14.06 30.74 -0.10
CA PHE A 47 12.97 30.74 -1.09
C PHE A 47 13.46 30.51 -2.53
N PRO A 48 14.50 31.22 -3.04
CA PRO A 48 15.12 30.81 -4.31
C PRO A 48 15.58 29.36 -4.33
N ALA A 49 16.19 28.86 -3.26
CA ALA A 49 16.62 27.48 -3.14
C ALA A 49 15.43 26.48 -3.19
N LEU A 50 14.30 26.82 -2.56
CA LEU A 50 13.06 26.04 -2.66
C LEU A 50 12.62 25.88 -4.11
N VAL A 51 12.57 27.00 -4.88
CA VAL A 51 12.12 26.97 -6.28
C VAL A 51 13.07 26.15 -7.14
N GLU A 52 14.38 26.35 -6.99
CA GLU A 52 15.41 25.63 -7.73
C GLU A 52 15.36 24.13 -7.43
N GLN A 53 15.31 23.74 -6.15
CA GLN A 53 15.23 22.33 -5.75
C GLN A 53 13.93 21.69 -6.20
N LEU A 54 12.79 22.39 -6.14
CA LEU A 54 11.53 21.86 -6.63
C LEU A 54 11.58 21.55 -8.12
N GLN A 55 12.17 22.43 -8.93
CA GLN A 55 12.36 22.19 -10.36
C GLN A 55 13.28 21.00 -10.62
N THR A 56 14.41 20.92 -9.93
CA THR A 56 15.38 19.83 -10.06
C THR A 56 14.74 18.49 -9.67
N VAL A 57 14.12 18.42 -8.51
CA VAL A 57 13.47 17.20 -7.99
C VAL A 57 12.34 16.75 -8.92
N ALA A 58 11.51 17.67 -9.44
CA ALA A 58 10.44 17.31 -10.37
C ALA A 58 11.03 16.77 -11.70
N ALA A 59 12.08 17.41 -12.24
CA ALA A 59 12.72 16.97 -13.48
C ALA A 59 13.38 15.60 -13.34
N GLU A 60 14.11 15.35 -12.26
CA GLU A 60 14.79 14.08 -11.99
C GLU A 60 13.82 12.92 -11.77
N ASN A 61 12.62 13.19 -11.22
CA ASN A 61 11.64 12.17 -10.85
C ASN A 61 10.40 12.16 -11.74
N ILE A 62 10.41 12.85 -12.88
CA ILE A 62 9.25 12.93 -13.78
C ILE A 62 8.75 11.56 -14.23
N TRP A 63 9.68 10.61 -14.44
CA TRP A 63 9.36 9.23 -14.81
C TRP A 63 8.38 8.58 -13.83
N VAL A 64 8.70 8.60 -12.55
CA VAL A 64 7.85 7.96 -11.52
C VAL A 64 6.53 8.70 -11.34
N LEU A 65 6.52 10.04 -11.43
CA LEU A 65 5.29 10.82 -11.34
C LEU A 65 4.32 10.43 -12.48
N LEU A 66 4.83 10.24 -13.69
CA LEU A 66 4.04 9.75 -14.82
C LEU A 66 3.57 8.32 -14.61
N VAL A 67 4.43 7.41 -14.15
CA VAL A 67 4.05 6.01 -13.89
C VAL A 67 2.92 5.92 -12.89
N VAL A 68 3.05 6.56 -11.74
CA VAL A 68 2.03 6.53 -10.67
C VAL A 68 0.70 7.13 -11.17
N GLY A 69 0.75 8.26 -11.85
CA GLY A 69 -0.46 8.88 -12.39
C GLY A 69 -1.16 8.03 -13.46
N LEU A 70 -0.39 7.46 -14.40
CA LEU A 70 -0.94 6.61 -15.48
C LEU A 70 -1.43 5.25 -14.97
N LEU A 71 -0.80 4.67 -13.95
CA LEU A 71 -1.33 3.48 -13.27
C LEU A 71 -2.69 3.79 -12.62
N GLY A 72 -2.80 4.94 -11.93
CA GLY A 72 -4.10 5.41 -11.45
C GLY A 72 -5.12 5.52 -12.57
N GLY A 73 -4.72 6.05 -13.72
CA GLY A 73 -5.56 6.12 -14.92
C GLY A 73 -6.01 4.74 -15.42
N LEU A 74 -5.11 3.75 -15.46
CA LEU A 74 -5.45 2.38 -15.82
C LEU A 74 -6.44 1.76 -14.82
N VAL A 75 -6.22 1.96 -13.53
CA VAL A 75 -7.13 1.52 -12.46
C VAL A 75 -8.52 2.14 -12.65
N GLY A 76 -8.62 3.44 -12.90
CA GLY A 76 -9.88 4.13 -13.15
C GLY A 76 -10.64 3.57 -14.36
N VAL A 77 -9.93 3.21 -15.43
CA VAL A 77 -10.53 2.56 -16.61
C VAL A 77 -11.06 1.16 -16.27
N LEU A 78 -10.29 0.36 -15.53
CA LEU A 78 -10.71 -0.98 -15.08
C LEU A 78 -11.93 -0.91 -14.17
N GLU A 79 -11.97 0.05 -13.27
CA GLU A 79 -13.10 0.30 -12.36
C GLU A 79 -14.36 0.73 -13.12
N LYS A 80 -14.26 1.75 -13.96
CA LYS A 80 -15.40 2.27 -14.75
C LYS A 80 -15.96 1.26 -15.73
N SER A 81 -15.13 0.39 -16.29
CA SER A 81 -15.57 -0.71 -17.17
C SER A 81 -16.38 -1.77 -16.44
N ARG A 82 -16.33 -1.82 -15.14
CA ARG A 82 -16.92 -2.88 -14.30
C ARG A 82 -16.51 -4.30 -14.77
N ALA A 83 -15.36 -4.40 -15.41
CA ALA A 83 -14.87 -5.65 -16.00
C ALA A 83 -14.68 -6.76 -14.94
N ALA A 84 -14.32 -6.38 -13.73
CA ALA A 84 -14.20 -7.32 -12.61
C ALA A 84 -15.54 -7.95 -12.19
N MET A 85 -16.69 -7.33 -12.50
CA MET A 85 -18.00 -7.95 -12.28
C MET A 85 -18.21 -9.24 -13.10
N GLY A 86 -17.44 -9.41 -14.19
CA GLY A 86 -17.43 -10.67 -14.95
C GLY A 86 -17.06 -11.90 -14.10
N PHE A 87 -16.33 -11.70 -12.99
CA PHE A 87 -16.01 -12.79 -12.05
C PHE A 87 -17.23 -13.26 -11.24
N ALA A 88 -18.26 -12.44 -11.03
CA ALA A 88 -19.42 -12.78 -10.18
C ALA A 88 -20.10 -14.09 -10.61
N GLY A 89 -20.29 -14.27 -11.92
CA GLY A 89 -20.90 -15.49 -12.47
C GLY A 89 -20.02 -16.74 -12.32
N LEU A 90 -18.70 -16.60 -12.34
CA LEU A 90 -17.76 -17.70 -12.10
C LEU A 90 -17.73 -18.06 -10.61
N LEU A 91 -17.65 -17.06 -9.75
CA LEU A 91 -17.58 -17.25 -8.30
C LEU A 91 -18.85 -17.87 -7.75
N SER A 92 -20.04 -17.46 -8.22
CA SER A 92 -21.33 -18.04 -7.78
C SER A 92 -21.45 -19.54 -8.12
N ARG A 93 -20.86 -19.98 -9.23
CA ARG A 93 -20.81 -21.41 -9.59
C ARG A 93 -19.85 -22.22 -8.72
N PHE A 94 -18.73 -21.61 -8.32
CA PHE A 94 -17.72 -22.25 -7.47
C PHE A 94 -18.14 -22.27 -6.00
N ALA A 95 -18.71 -21.21 -5.48
CA ALA A 95 -19.00 -20.96 -4.08
C ALA A 95 -20.29 -21.65 -3.62
N THR A 96 -20.29 -22.98 -3.67
CA THR A 96 -21.45 -23.83 -3.27
C THR A 96 -21.52 -24.10 -1.77
N THR A 97 -20.54 -23.68 -0.99
CA THR A 97 -20.47 -23.85 0.47
C THR A 97 -19.80 -22.62 1.08
N LYS A 98 -20.05 -22.37 2.37
CA LYS A 98 -19.39 -21.30 3.14
C LYS A 98 -17.87 -21.23 2.91
N LYS A 99 -17.18 -22.37 3.07
CA LYS A 99 -15.73 -22.43 2.86
C LYS A 99 -15.31 -22.07 1.45
N LYS A 100 -16.04 -22.56 0.44
CA LYS A 100 -15.76 -22.20 -0.95
C LYS A 100 -16.07 -20.74 -1.25
N SER A 101 -17.07 -20.13 -0.61
CA SER A 101 -17.36 -18.71 -0.74
C SER A 101 -16.20 -17.86 -0.19
N LEU A 102 -15.68 -18.18 0.99
CA LEU A 102 -14.52 -17.49 1.58
C LEU A 102 -13.24 -17.66 0.73
N LEU A 103 -13.01 -18.87 0.17
CA LEU A 103 -11.90 -19.09 -0.76
C LEU A 103 -12.06 -18.33 -2.08
N ALA A 104 -13.30 -18.21 -2.58
CA ALA A 104 -13.61 -17.44 -3.79
C ALA A 104 -13.33 -15.95 -3.57
N GLU A 105 -13.72 -15.41 -2.41
CA GLU A 105 -13.43 -14.05 -2.00
C GLU A 105 -11.92 -13.80 -1.91
N TRP A 106 -11.19 -14.68 -1.21
CA TRP A 106 -9.74 -14.62 -1.12
C TRP A 106 -9.08 -14.66 -2.50
N ALA A 107 -9.49 -15.59 -3.36
CA ALA A 107 -8.91 -15.75 -4.70
C ALA A 107 -9.18 -14.52 -5.59
N LEU A 108 -10.39 -13.94 -5.50
CA LEU A 108 -10.72 -12.72 -6.22
C LEU A 108 -9.85 -11.56 -5.74
N SER A 109 -9.71 -11.38 -4.43
CA SER A 109 -8.88 -10.31 -3.86
C SER A 109 -7.41 -10.46 -4.26
N VAL A 110 -6.87 -11.69 -4.34
CA VAL A 110 -5.52 -11.93 -4.86
C VAL A 110 -5.41 -11.54 -6.34
N LEU A 111 -6.43 -11.79 -7.15
CA LEU A 111 -6.44 -11.43 -8.58
C LEU A 111 -6.53 -9.90 -8.79
N LEU A 112 -7.11 -9.17 -7.86
CA LEU A 112 -7.28 -7.72 -7.92
C LEU A 112 -6.07 -6.95 -7.33
N PHE A 113 -4.87 -7.45 -7.52
CA PHE A 113 -3.63 -6.98 -6.88
C PHE A 113 -3.12 -5.61 -7.35
N VAL A 114 -3.68 -5.06 -8.41
CA VAL A 114 -3.14 -3.84 -9.06
C VAL A 114 -3.16 -2.64 -8.13
N ASP A 115 -4.24 -2.53 -7.34
CA ASP A 115 -4.45 -1.44 -6.39
C ASP A 115 -5.35 -1.91 -5.24
N ASP A 116 -5.10 -1.43 -4.02
CA ASP A 116 -5.81 -1.87 -2.82
C ASP A 116 -7.23 -1.29 -2.73
N TYR A 117 -7.48 -0.07 -3.19
CA TYR A 117 -8.83 0.52 -3.19
C TYR A 117 -9.74 -0.18 -4.21
N LEU A 118 -9.23 -0.38 -5.43
CA LEU A 118 -9.91 -1.20 -6.44
C LEU A 118 -10.22 -2.60 -5.89
N ASN A 119 -9.26 -3.22 -5.22
CA ASN A 119 -9.40 -4.52 -4.58
C ASN A 119 -10.56 -4.53 -3.56
N ILE A 120 -10.53 -3.60 -2.59
CA ILE A 120 -11.53 -3.50 -1.51
C ILE A 120 -12.94 -3.34 -2.08
N LEU A 121 -13.14 -2.32 -2.92
CA LEU A 121 -14.45 -1.98 -3.45
C LEU A 121 -15.01 -3.08 -4.35
N THR A 122 -14.19 -3.60 -5.24
CA THR A 122 -14.61 -4.62 -6.20
C THR A 122 -14.86 -5.97 -5.52
N THR A 123 -13.95 -6.42 -4.65
CA THR A 123 -14.15 -7.69 -3.93
C THR A 123 -15.41 -7.62 -3.08
N ALA A 124 -15.61 -6.56 -2.30
CA ALA A 124 -16.81 -6.40 -1.50
C ALA A 124 -18.09 -6.40 -2.36
N SER A 125 -18.12 -5.65 -3.46
CA SER A 125 -19.31 -5.54 -4.32
C SER A 125 -19.74 -6.88 -4.90
N ILE A 126 -18.79 -7.77 -5.20
CA ILE A 126 -19.04 -9.08 -5.81
C ILE A 126 -19.35 -10.14 -4.74
N THR A 127 -18.59 -10.14 -3.63
CA THR A 127 -18.61 -11.28 -2.70
C THR A 127 -19.54 -11.10 -1.51
N LYS A 128 -19.93 -9.87 -1.15
CA LYS A 128 -20.79 -9.65 0.01
C LYS A 128 -22.13 -10.39 -0.08
N ARG A 129 -22.85 -10.28 -1.21
CA ARG A 129 -24.12 -11.00 -1.42
C ARG A 129 -23.94 -12.53 -1.45
N LEU A 130 -22.83 -12.98 -2.02
CA LEU A 130 -22.48 -14.41 -2.06
C LEU A 130 -22.23 -14.94 -0.65
N ASN A 131 -21.49 -14.22 0.17
CA ASN A 131 -21.21 -14.56 1.54
C ASN A 131 -22.46 -14.52 2.42
N ASP A 132 -23.35 -13.53 2.21
CA ASP A 132 -24.64 -13.42 2.93
C ASP A 132 -25.50 -14.67 2.69
N SER A 133 -25.57 -15.19 1.45
CA SER A 133 -26.33 -16.41 1.14
C SER A 133 -25.83 -17.65 1.90
N HIS A 134 -24.57 -17.63 2.34
CA HIS A 134 -23.94 -18.67 3.16
C HIS A 134 -23.86 -18.34 4.64
N ARG A 135 -24.60 -17.32 5.12
CA ARG A 135 -24.61 -16.83 6.51
C ARG A 135 -23.20 -16.49 7.03
N VAL A 136 -22.38 -15.89 6.19
CA VAL A 136 -21.09 -15.32 6.57
C VAL A 136 -21.36 -13.92 7.14
N HIS A 137 -20.93 -13.68 8.37
CA HIS A 137 -21.07 -12.37 8.97
C HIS A 137 -20.20 -11.33 8.26
N ARG A 138 -20.68 -10.12 8.06
CA ARG A 138 -19.99 -9.03 7.32
C ARG A 138 -18.62 -8.69 7.88
N THR A 139 -18.40 -8.87 9.18
CA THR A 139 -17.06 -8.70 9.78
C THR A 139 -16.05 -9.76 9.32
N LEU A 140 -16.49 -10.98 8.96
CA LEU A 140 -15.61 -12.01 8.41
C LEU A 140 -15.26 -11.69 6.95
N THR A 141 -16.23 -11.22 6.14
CA THR A 141 -15.97 -10.66 4.81
C THR A 141 -14.98 -9.49 4.89
N ALA A 142 -15.21 -8.53 5.78
CA ALA A 142 -14.29 -7.41 5.99
C ALA A 142 -12.88 -7.86 6.42
N TYR A 143 -12.77 -8.89 7.26
CA TYR A 143 -11.48 -9.46 7.67
C TYR A 143 -10.72 -10.08 6.49
N ILE A 144 -11.40 -10.81 5.60
CA ILE A 144 -10.76 -11.40 4.41
C ILE A 144 -10.25 -10.29 3.49
N ILE A 145 -11.08 -9.30 3.18
CA ILE A 145 -10.70 -8.17 2.33
C ILE A 145 -9.52 -7.40 2.95
N GLY A 146 -9.59 -7.05 4.23
CA GLY A 146 -8.54 -6.31 4.91
C GLY A 146 -7.22 -7.08 5.01
N SER A 147 -7.28 -8.41 5.13
CA SER A 147 -6.09 -9.27 5.21
C SER A 147 -5.54 -9.67 3.83
N THR A 148 -6.20 -9.29 2.74
CA THR A 148 -5.73 -9.58 1.37
C THR A 148 -5.39 -8.31 0.59
N SER A 149 -6.16 -7.24 0.66
CA SER A 149 -5.97 -6.04 -0.17
C SER A 149 -4.53 -5.49 -0.09
N ALA A 150 -4.18 -4.79 0.97
CA ALA A 150 -2.85 -4.23 1.13
C ALA A 150 -1.72 -5.30 1.19
N PRO A 151 -1.87 -6.45 1.92
CA PRO A 151 -0.85 -7.49 1.92
C PRO A 151 -0.53 -8.08 0.55
N VAL A 152 -1.52 -8.27 -0.32
CA VAL A 152 -1.29 -8.79 -1.68
C VAL A 152 -0.64 -7.74 -2.56
N VAL A 153 -1.16 -6.51 -2.53
CA VAL A 153 -0.68 -5.41 -3.36
C VAL A 153 0.79 -5.11 -3.09
N VAL A 154 1.25 -5.18 -1.82
CA VAL A 154 2.65 -4.96 -1.48
C VAL A 154 3.57 -6.13 -1.84
N LEU A 155 3.07 -7.35 -1.97
CA LEU A 155 3.89 -8.51 -2.34
C LEU A 155 4.04 -8.69 -3.85
N ILE A 156 3.19 -8.06 -4.65
CA ILE A 156 3.22 -8.21 -6.10
C ILE A 156 3.91 -6.99 -6.71
N PRO A 157 5.03 -7.17 -7.42
CA PRO A 157 5.66 -6.10 -8.16
C PRO A 157 4.71 -5.56 -9.24
N LEU A 158 4.85 -4.28 -9.58
CA LEU A 158 4.03 -3.58 -10.58
C LEU A 158 2.58 -3.27 -10.13
N SER A 159 2.35 -3.25 -8.84
CA SER A 159 1.16 -2.64 -8.23
C SER A 159 1.37 -1.13 -8.00
N SER A 160 0.28 -0.41 -7.68
CA SER A 160 0.37 1.00 -7.28
C SER A 160 1.35 1.23 -6.11
N TRP A 161 1.31 0.35 -5.11
CA TRP A 161 2.19 0.43 -3.92
C TRP A 161 3.64 0.10 -4.25
N SER A 162 3.88 -0.96 -5.03
CA SER A 162 5.24 -1.38 -5.37
C SER A 162 6.00 -0.32 -6.15
N ILE A 163 5.33 0.34 -7.10
CA ILE A 163 5.93 1.42 -7.88
C ILE A 163 6.23 2.65 -7.02
N TYR A 164 5.29 3.04 -6.16
CA TYR A 164 5.51 4.11 -5.21
C TYR A 164 6.72 3.84 -4.31
N TYR A 165 6.79 2.64 -3.74
CA TYR A 165 7.89 2.25 -2.85
C TYR A 165 9.22 2.14 -3.58
N ALA A 166 9.23 1.58 -4.79
CA ALA A 166 10.40 1.52 -5.64
C ALA A 166 10.97 2.91 -5.95
N SER A 167 10.09 3.89 -6.20
CA SER A 167 10.51 5.27 -6.45
C SER A 167 11.14 5.94 -5.23
N LEU A 168 10.61 5.67 -4.04
CA LEU A 168 11.23 6.16 -2.80
C LEU A 168 12.63 5.56 -2.59
N ILE A 169 12.80 4.27 -2.89
CA ILE A 169 14.11 3.60 -2.82
C ILE A 169 15.06 4.21 -3.86
N GLU A 170 14.61 4.34 -5.12
CA GLU A 170 15.38 4.94 -6.21
C GLU A 170 15.89 6.33 -5.83
N SER A 171 15.02 7.14 -5.23
CA SER A 171 15.36 8.51 -4.81
C SER A 171 16.50 8.57 -3.80
N THR A 172 16.80 7.50 -3.07
CA THR A 172 17.91 7.47 -2.12
C THR A 172 19.27 7.41 -2.83
N GLY A 173 19.31 7.03 -4.10
CA GLY A 173 20.54 6.75 -4.84
C GLY A 173 21.26 5.47 -4.40
N ILE A 174 20.66 4.73 -3.45
CA ILE A 174 21.22 3.50 -2.88
C ILE A 174 20.41 2.32 -3.43
N VAL A 175 20.86 1.82 -4.59
CA VAL A 175 20.27 0.67 -5.27
C VAL A 175 21.37 -0.37 -5.55
N PRO A 176 21.03 -1.65 -5.80
CA PRO A 176 22.01 -2.65 -6.21
C PRO A 176 22.80 -2.21 -7.47
N GLU A 177 24.05 -2.64 -7.61
CA GLU A 177 24.88 -2.32 -8.77
C GLU A 177 24.15 -2.71 -10.09
N GLY A 178 24.05 -1.77 -11.03
CA GLY A 178 23.32 -1.94 -12.29
C GLY A 178 21.81 -2.12 -12.15
N GLY A 179 21.24 -1.86 -10.95
CA GLY A 179 19.84 -2.03 -10.65
C GLY A 179 19.06 -0.72 -10.59
N SER A 180 17.78 -0.86 -10.31
CA SER A 180 16.81 0.23 -10.13
C SER A 180 16.10 0.07 -8.78
N GLY A 181 15.34 1.07 -8.35
CA GLY A 181 14.48 0.96 -7.18
C GLY A 181 13.45 -0.16 -7.32
N VAL A 182 12.98 -0.45 -8.52
CA VAL A 182 12.09 -1.59 -8.80
C VAL A 182 12.80 -2.93 -8.50
N LEU A 183 14.07 -3.09 -8.93
CA LEU A 183 14.83 -4.30 -8.63
C LEU A 183 15.10 -4.43 -7.12
N ALA A 184 15.49 -3.34 -6.46
CA ALA A 184 15.68 -3.32 -5.01
C ALA A 184 14.38 -3.70 -4.24
N TYR A 185 13.24 -3.20 -4.72
CA TYR A 185 11.94 -3.58 -4.20
C TYR A 185 11.65 -5.08 -4.38
N ILE A 186 11.84 -5.62 -5.58
CA ILE A 186 11.65 -7.06 -5.86
C ILE A 186 12.55 -7.92 -4.96
N GLN A 187 13.80 -7.53 -4.75
CA GLN A 187 14.72 -8.22 -3.85
C GLN A 187 14.28 -8.17 -2.38
N SER A 188 13.49 -7.17 -1.98
CA SER A 188 12.97 -7.06 -0.62
C SER A 188 11.72 -7.92 -0.37
N ILE A 189 10.97 -8.30 -1.41
CA ILE A 189 9.72 -9.08 -1.28
C ILE A 189 9.88 -10.36 -0.44
N PRO A 190 10.93 -11.20 -0.61
CA PRO A 190 11.09 -12.42 0.20
C PRO A 190 11.23 -12.17 1.70
N PHE A 191 11.54 -10.95 2.11
CA PHE A 191 11.71 -10.53 3.50
C PHE A 191 10.53 -9.72 4.04
N MET A 192 9.48 -9.51 3.26
CA MET A 192 8.24 -8.86 3.70
C MET A 192 7.39 -9.84 4.55
N PHE A 193 7.88 -10.14 5.74
CA PHE A 193 7.31 -11.21 6.56
C PHE A 193 5.87 -10.93 7.00
N TYR A 194 5.50 -9.68 7.31
CA TYR A 194 4.15 -9.41 7.78
C TYR A 194 3.07 -9.71 6.73
N PRO A 195 3.13 -9.22 5.50
CA PRO A 195 2.15 -9.57 4.48
C PRO A 195 2.07 -11.07 4.24
N MET A 196 3.21 -11.79 4.25
CA MET A 196 3.24 -13.25 4.08
C MET A 196 2.55 -13.98 5.23
N PHE A 197 2.87 -13.62 6.49
CA PHE A 197 2.21 -14.24 7.63
C PHE A 197 0.75 -13.84 7.75
N CYS A 198 0.37 -12.64 7.37
CA CYS A 198 -1.02 -12.20 7.32
C CYS A 198 -1.84 -13.09 6.38
N LEU A 199 -1.36 -13.30 5.16
CA LEU A 199 -2.00 -14.18 4.17
C LEU A 199 -2.01 -15.66 4.63
N LEU A 200 -0.94 -16.13 5.25
CA LEU A 200 -0.86 -17.48 5.80
C LEU A 200 -1.89 -17.69 6.91
N VAL A 201 -1.94 -16.78 7.89
CA VAL A 201 -2.92 -16.84 9.00
C VAL A 201 -4.34 -16.82 8.45
N LEU A 202 -4.64 -15.95 7.49
CA LEU A 202 -5.94 -15.89 6.85
C LEU A 202 -6.32 -17.21 6.17
N LEU A 203 -5.42 -17.80 5.38
CA LEU A 203 -5.67 -19.10 4.72
C LEU A 203 -5.91 -20.21 5.73
N LEU A 204 -5.16 -20.24 6.86
CA LEU A 204 -5.35 -21.22 7.92
C LEU A 204 -6.71 -21.03 8.63
N VAL A 205 -7.19 -19.79 8.75
CA VAL A 205 -8.54 -19.48 9.27
C VAL A 205 -9.61 -19.97 8.30
N ILE A 206 -9.50 -19.65 7.01
CA ILE A 206 -10.44 -20.12 5.97
C ILE A 206 -10.44 -21.63 5.88
N ALA A 207 -9.26 -22.28 5.99
CA ALA A 207 -9.13 -23.73 6.00
C ALA A 207 -9.78 -24.39 7.22
N GLY A 208 -10.00 -23.62 8.32
CA GLY A 208 -10.51 -24.14 9.59
C GLY A 208 -9.43 -24.76 10.48
N VAL A 209 -8.14 -24.59 10.15
CA VAL A 209 -7.01 -25.01 10.97
C VAL A 209 -6.88 -24.10 12.20
N ILE A 210 -6.98 -22.79 11.98
CA ILE A 210 -7.11 -21.81 13.07
C ILE A 210 -8.61 -21.57 13.28
N PRO A 211 -9.16 -21.86 14.47
CA PRO A 211 -10.57 -21.59 14.75
C PRO A 211 -10.80 -20.08 14.80
N HIS A 212 -12.04 -19.67 14.53
CA HIS A 212 -12.45 -18.29 14.81
C HIS A 212 -12.30 -18.02 16.31
N PHE A 213 -11.60 -16.96 16.69
CA PHE A 213 -11.42 -16.51 18.07
C PHE A 213 -11.65 -15.00 18.19
N GLY A 214 -11.72 -14.49 19.43
CA GLY A 214 -12.02 -13.09 19.65
C GLY A 214 -13.44 -12.70 19.17
N PRO A 215 -13.67 -11.43 18.82
CA PRO A 215 -14.98 -10.94 18.44
C PRO A 215 -15.59 -11.62 17.21
N ILE A 216 -14.77 -12.01 16.24
CA ILE A 216 -15.23 -12.66 14.99
C ILE A 216 -15.98 -13.97 15.26
N ARG A 217 -15.56 -14.74 16.30
CA ARG A 217 -16.24 -15.97 16.71
C ARG A 217 -17.67 -15.70 17.17
N LYS A 218 -17.86 -14.64 17.96
CA LYS A 218 -19.19 -14.25 18.47
C LYS A 218 -20.11 -13.86 17.31
N TYR A 219 -19.63 -12.99 16.44
CA TYR A 219 -20.41 -12.50 15.31
C TYR A 219 -20.75 -13.60 14.30
N GLN A 220 -19.79 -14.47 13.98
CA GLN A 220 -20.03 -15.56 13.04
C GLN A 220 -21.03 -16.60 13.61
N LYS A 221 -20.96 -16.91 14.92
CA LYS A 221 -21.92 -17.77 15.58
C LYS A 221 -23.33 -17.14 15.55
N GLN A 222 -23.45 -15.84 15.78
CA GLN A 222 -24.70 -15.11 15.68
C GLN A 222 -25.31 -15.20 14.27
N ALA A 223 -24.49 -15.03 13.21
CA ALA A 223 -24.95 -15.17 11.84
C ALA A 223 -25.46 -16.59 11.52
N GLU A 224 -24.82 -17.63 12.05
CA GLU A 224 -25.24 -19.03 11.86
C GLU A 224 -26.55 -19.36 12.59
N GLU A 225 -26.72 -18.87 13.84
CA GLU A 225 -27.88 -19.19 14.67
C GLU A 225 -29.11 -18.33 14.35
N THR A 226 -28.92 -17.04 14.11
CA THR A 226 -30.03 -16.08 13.98
C THR A 226 -30.22 -15.53 12.56
N GLY A 227 -29.22 -15.70 11.69
CA GLY A 227 -29.20 -15.07 10.35
C GLY A 227 -28.82 -13.58 10.39
N GLN A 228 -28.45 -13.02 11.55
CA GLN A 228 -28.01 -11.62 11.66
C GLN A 228 -26.58 -11.48 11.14
N LEU A 229 -26.41 -10.74 10.04
CA LEU A 229 -25.15 -10.61 9.33
C LEU A 229 -24.32 -9.37 9.74
N TYR A 230 -24.88 -8.47 10.54
CA TYR A 230 -24.29 -7.20 10.96
C TYR A 230 -24.06 -7.18 12.47
N PRO A 231 -23.03 -6.44 12.97
CA PRO A 231 -22.80 -6.28 14.41
C PRO A 231 -24.00 -5.69 15.16
N ASP A 232 -24.66 -4.70 14.55
CA ASP A 232 -25.85 -4.06 15.07
C ASP A 232 -27.09 -4.63 14.38
N ALA A 233 -28.21 -4.69 15.11
CA ALA A 233 -29.53 -5.05 14.54
C ALA A 233 -30.03 -3.89 13.65
N ARG A 234 -29.44 -3.73 12.47
CA ARG A 234 -29.99 -2.82 11.46
C ARG A 234 -31.14 -3.53 10.76
N PRO A 235 -32.27 -2.83 10.48
CA PRO A 235 -33.23 -3.34 9.51
C PRO A 235 -32.45 -3.60 8.21
N ALA A 236 -32.73 -4.71 7.55
CA ALA A 236 -32.25 -4.91 6.18
C ALA A 236 -32.79 -3.71 5.37
N GLU A 237 -31.97 -2.67 5.20
CA GLU A 237 -32.24 -1.68 4.18
C GLU A 237 -32.24 -2.49 2.87
N GLU A 238 -33.39 -2.54 2.20
CA GLU A 238 -33.44 -3.03 0.84
C GLU A 238 -32.38 -2.24 0.10
N GLU A 239 -31.26 -2.90 -0.26
CA GLU A 239 -30.24 -2.31 -1.11
C GLU A 239 -30.93 -1.99 -2.46
N THR A 240 -31.52 -0.81 -2.54
CA THR A 240 -31.82 -0.15 -3.80
C THR A 240 -30.51 0.37 -4.38
N ALA A 241 -29.53 -0.52 -4.54
CA ALA A 241 -28.43 -0.24 -5.43
C ALA A 241 -29.06 -0.18 -6.83
N GLU A 242 -29.30 1.04 -7.32
CA GLU A 242 -29.50 1.26 -8.74
C GLU A 242 -28.35 0.54 -9.45
N GLU A 243 -28.67 -0.55 -10.15
CA GLU A 243 -27.69 -1.19 -11.00
C GLU A 243 -27.28 -0.12 -12.03
N PRO A 244 -26.01 0.37 -12.01
CA PRO A 244 -25.63 1.40 -12.95
C PRO A 244 -25.93 0.89 -14.36
N SER A 245 -26.74 1.63 -15.11
CA SER A 245 -27.09 1.31 -16.48
C SER A 245 -25.85 1.27 -17.35
N GLY A 246 -25.56 0.14 -17.98
CA GLY A 246 -24.44 -0.02 -18.90
C GLY A 246 -24.00 -1.48 -19.01
N LYS A 247 -23.33 -1.81 -20.12
CA LYS A 247 -22.77 -3.14 -20.37
C LYS A 247 -21.53 -3.33 -19.48
N ALA A 248 -21.61 -4.20 -18.49
CA ALA A 248 -20.44 -4.59 -17.70
C ALA A 248 -19.46 -5.38 -18.57
N GLY A 249 -18.17 -5.11 -18.42
CA GLY A 249 -17.11 -5.91 -19.00
C GLY A 249 -17.10 -7.35 -18.46
N GLY A 250 -16.42 -8.24 -19.15
CA GLY A 250 -16.19 -9.62 -18.72
C GLY A 250 -14.81 -9.82 -18.12
N VAL A 251 -14.54 -11.03 -17.63
CA VAL A 251 -13.24 -11.42 -17.04
C VAL A 251 -12.06 -11.08 -17.98
N ILE A 252 -12.21 -11.30 -19.27
CA ILE A 252 -11.16 -10.99 -20.26
C ILE A 252 -10.86 -9.49 -20.31
N ASP A 253 -11.89 -8.65 -20.13
CA ASP A 253 -11.76 -7.21 -20.16
C ASP A 253 -10.99 -6.66 -18.95
N PHE A 254 -10.92 -7.43 -17.88
CA PHE A 254 -10.11 -7.13 -16.69
C PHE A 254 -8.70 -7.74 -16.81
N VAL A 255 -8.62 -9.02 -17.12
CA VAL A 255 -7.35 -9.78 -17.07
C VAL A 255 -6.40 -9.38 -18.19
N LEU A 256 -6.90 -9.16 -19.41
CA LEU A 256 -6.04 -8.93 -20.56
C LEU A 256 -5.27 -7.61 -20.48
N PRO A 257 -5.84 -6.47 -20.06
CA PRO A 257 -5.07 -5.25 -19.79
C PRO A 257 -3.91 -5.44 -18.82
N ILE A 258 -4.12 -6.21 -17.75
CA ILE A 258 -3.08 -6.49 -16.74
C ILE A 258 -1.98 -7.38 -17.34
N LEU A 259 -2.36 -8.40 -18.11
CA LEU A 259 -1.36 -9.24 -18.80
C LEU A 259 -0.55 -8.45 -19.81
N VAL A 260 -1.16 -7.51 -20.52
CA VAL A 260 -0.45 -6.61 -21.44
C VAL A 260 0.48 -5.68 -20.69
N LEU A 261 0.05 -5.12 -19.57
CA LEU A 261 0.91 -4.33 -18.67
C LEU A 261 2.17 -5.11 -18.28
N LEU A 262 2.00 -6.32 -17.75
CA LEU A 262 3.10 -7.18 -17.31
C LEU A 262 4.03 -7.56 -18.49
N ALA A 263 3.44 -8.02 -19.59
CA ALA A 263 4.20 -8.45 -20.78
C ALA A 263 4.99 -7.29 -21.39
N ALA A 264 4.38 -6.11 -21.51
CA ALA A 264 5.05 -4.94 -22.07
C ALA A 264 6.16 -4.44 -21.13
N THR A 265 5.92 -4.40 -19.82
CA THR A 265 6.95 -4.02 -18.84
C THR A 265 8.17 -4.94 -18.94
N ILE A 266 7.96 -6.27 -19.03
CA ILE A 266 9.07 -7.23 -19.19
C ILE A 266 9.75 -7.07 -20.55
N TYR A 267 8.98 -6.85 -21.62
CA TYR A 267 9.52 -6.68 -22.97
C TYR A 267 10.42 -5.45 -23.10
N PHE A 268 10.14 -4.38 -22.36
CA PHE A 268 10.94 -3.14 -22.33
C PHE A 268 11.93 -3.10 -21.14
N ASP A 269 12.55 -4.24 -20.80
CA ASP A 269 13.59 -4.33 -19.75
C ASP A 269 13.16 -3.81 -18.37
N ILE A 270 11.95 -4.15 -17.97
CA ILE A 270 11.32 -3.72 -16.72
C ILE A 270 11.00 -2.21 -16.70
N ASP A 271 10.80 -1.60 -17.87
CA ASP A 271 10.28 -0.23 -17.96
C ASP A 271 8.76 -0.20 -17.74
N VAL A 272 8.36 0.22 -16.53
CA VAL A 272 6.94 0.29 -16.13
C VAL A 272 6.21 1.43 -16.84
N LEU A 273 6.89 2.52 -17.20
CA LEU A 273 6.26 3.62 -17.95
C LEU A 273 5.86 3.16 -19.36
N ALA A 274 6.76 2.48 -20.04
CA ALA A 274 6.44 1.86 -21.32
C ALA A 274 5.32 0.82 -21.16
N GLY A 275 5.39 0.00 -20.12
CA GLY A 275 4.37 -1.01 -19.81
C GLY A 275 2.96 -0.43 -19.66
N VAL A 276 2.80 0.60 -18.83
CA VAL A 276 1.48 1.21 -18.58
C VAL A 276 0.97 1.99 -19.80
N ALA A 277 1.86 2.66 -20.55
CA ALA A 277 1.48 3.35 -21.76
C ALA A 277 0.92 2.38 -22.81
N VAL A 278 1.61 1.24 -23.05
CA VAL A 278 1.12 0.19 -23.94
C VAL A 278 -0.18 -0.42 -23.45
N ALA A 279 -0.29 -0.68 -22.14
CA ALA A 279 -1.52 -1.22 -21.55
C ALA A 279 -2.72 -0.27 -21.72
N LEU A 280 -2.54 1.03 -21.52
CA LEU A 280 -3.59 2.04 -21.74
C LEU A 280 -4.04 2.09 -23.20
N VAL A 281 -3.08 2.15 -24.14
CA VAL A 281 -3.39 2.16 -25.59
C VAL A 281 -4.12 0.87 -25.99
N PHE A 282 -3.61 -0.27 -25.55
CA PHE A 282 -4.25 -1.57 -25.81
C PHE A 282 -5.67 -1.63 -25.25
N THR A 283 -5.84 -1.22 -23.99
CA THR A 283 -7.14 -1.23 -23.31
C THR A 283 -8.13 -0.30 -23.99
N CYS A 284 -7.67 0.89 -24.43
CA CYS A 284 -8.48 1.81 -25.21
C CYS A 284 -9.03 1.13 -26.48
N ILE A 285 -8.15 0.57 -27.30
CA ILE A 285 -8.53 -0.10 -28.56
C ILE A 285 -9.49 -1.26 -28.27
N MET A 286 -9.16 -2.10 -27.28
CA MET A 286 -9.96 -3.25 -26.90
C MET A 286 -11.37 -2.84 -26.45
N TYR A 287 -11.49 -1.83 -25.59
CA TYR A 287 -12.79 -1.38 -25.06
C TYR A 287 -13.64 -0.69 -26.13
N LEU A 288 -13.02 0.04 -27.07
CA LEU A 288 -13.71 0.61 -28.21
C LEU A 288 -14.29 -0.49 -29.15
N VAL A 289 -13.45 -1.47 -29.51
CA VAL A 289 -13.88 -2.61 -30.37
C VAL A 289 -14.99 -3.41 -29.71
N ARG A 290 -14.90 -3.63 -28.40
CA ARG A 290 -15.92 -4.37 -27.62
C ARG A 290 -17.14 -3.53 -27.25
N LYS A 291 -17.13 -2.24 -27.60
CA LYS A 291 -18.20 -1.27 -27.26
C LYS A 291 -18.52 -1.22 -25.76
N LEU A 292 -17.49 -1.28 -24.93
CA LEU A 292 -17.60 -1.13 -23.49
C LEU A 292 -17.59 0.34 -23.07
N MET A 293 -16.81 1.16 -23.78
CA MET A 293 -16.69 2.62 -23.56
C MET A 293 -16.52 3.32 -24.89
N SER A 294 -16.95 4.56 -24.98
CA SER A 294 -16.56 5.52 -26.02
C SER A 294 -15.17 6.09 -25.73
N VAL A 295 -14.56 6.79 -26.69
CA VAL A 295 -13.28 7.48 -26.49
C VAL A 295 -13.38 8.50 -25.35
N ALA A 296 -14.47 9.26 -25.31
CA ALA A 296 -14.69 10.27 -24.28
C ALA A 296 -14.78 9.65 -22.88
N GLU A 297 -15.58 8.60 -22.71
CA GLU A 297 -15.71 7.87 -21.45
C GLU A 297 -14.37 7.23 -21.01
N PHE A 298 -13.57 6.76 -21.97
CA PHE A 298 -12.26 6.20 -21.68
C PHE A 298 -11.30 7.28 -21.15
N VAL A 299 -11.23 8.43 -21.82
CA VAL A 299 -10.40 9.57 -21.41
C VAL A 299 -10.84 10.10 -20.05
N ASP A 300 -12.14 10.24 -19.83
CA ASP A 300 -12.70 10.64 -18.54
C ASP A 300 -12.30 9.65 -17.43
N ALA A 301 -12.38 8.34 -17.70
CA ALA A 301 -11.98 7.32 -16.74
C ALA A 301 -10.48 7.37 -16.40
N VAL A 302 -9.62 7.59 -17.42
CA VAL A 302 -8.19 7.81 -17.20
C VAL A 302 -7.96 9.03 -16.33
N TRP A 303 -8.69 10.12 -16.58
CA TRP A 303 -8.54 11.37 -15.85
C TRP A 303 -9.06 11.27 -14.40
N GLU A 304 -10.18 10.62 -14.21
CA GLU A 304 -10.72 10.29 -12.88
C GLU A 304 -9.72 9.46 -12.07
N GLY A 305 -9.20 8.37 -12.65
CA GLY A 305 -8.21 7.51 -12.00
C GLY A 305 -6.87 8.20 -11.73
N PHE A 306 -6.38 9.05 -12.66
CA PHE A 306 -5.20 9.88 -12.42
C PHE A 306 -5.43 10.84 -11.23
N SER A 307 -6.60 11.42 -11.13
CA SER A 307 -6.97 12.37 -10.07
C SER A 307 -6.95 11.73 -8.68
N THR A 308 -7.25 10.43 -8.56
CA THR A 308 -7.13 9.73 -7.28
C THR A 308 -5.69 9.66 -6.77
N MET A 309 -4.71 9.70 -7.68
CA MET A 309 -3.28 9.65 -7.34
C MET A 309 -2.66 11.01 -7.00
N VAL A 310 -3.37 12.12 -7.15
CA VAL A 310 -2.82 13.47 -6.92
C VAL A 310 -2.23 13.63 -5.51
N SER A 311 -2.90 13.12 -4.49
CA SER A 311 -2.37 13.16 -3.11
C SER A 311 -1.09 12.36 -2.94
N VAL A 312 -0.98 11.21 -3.62
CA VAL A 312 0.21 10.35 -3.61
C VAL A 312 1.37 11.03 -4.35
N LEU A 313 1.08 11.64 -5.52
CA LEU A 313 2.05 12.42 -6.29
C LEU A 313 2.59 13.62 -5.49
N ALA A 314 1.71 14.34 -4.79
CA ALA A 314 2.12 15.43 -3.91
C ALA A 314 3.03 14.96 -2.77
N LEU A 315 2.72 13.79 -2.17
CA LEU A 315 3.58 13.18 -1.15
C LEU A 315 4.95 12.77 -1.69
N LEU A 316 5.03 12.24 -2.91
CA LEU A 316 6.31 11.92 -3.56
C LEU A 316 7.17 13.17 -3.74
N VAL A 317 6.61 14.20 -4.36
CA VAL A 317 7.35 15.45 -4.62
C VAL A 317 7.89 16.06 -3.34
N ILE A 318 7.06 16.14 -2.28
CA ILE A 318 7.52 16.74 -1.02
C ILE A 318 8.52 15.83 -0.28
N ALA A 319 8.43 14.51 -0.41
CA ALA A 319 9.40 13.58 0.18
C ALA A 319 10.77 13.68 -0.50
N PHE A 320 10.80 13.77 -1.83
CA PHE A 320 12.04 13.97 -2.58
C PHE A 320 12.69 15.33 -2.24
N LEU A 321 11.87 16.38 -2.14
CA LEU A 321 12.34 17.70 -1.77
C LEU A 321 12.88 17.72 -0.31
N PHE A 322 12.20 17.03 0.61
CA PHE A 322 12.66 16.87 1.99
C PHE A 322 14.01 16.15 2.05
N LYS A 323 14.16 15.05 1.30
CA LYS A 323 15.43 14.33 1.18
C LYS A 323 16.54 15.27 0.70
N ALA A 324 16.36 15.96 -0.42
CA ALA A 324 17.34 16.88 -0.99
C ALA A 324 17.73 18.00 -0.02
N ALA A 325 16.75 18.58 0.70
CA ALA A 325 17.00 19.61 1.70
C ALA A 325 17.80 19.09 2.91
N CYS A 326 17.55 17.86 3.36
CA CYS A 326 18.27 17.23 4.47
C CYS A 326 19.70 16.80 4.08
N GLU A 327 19.92 16.35 2.84
CA GLU A 327 21.26 16.04 2.32
C GLU A 327 22.15 17.28 2.28
N ASN A 328 21.62 18.43 1.91
CA ASN A 328 22.33 19.70 1.96
C ASN A 328 22.74 20.14 3.38
N LEU A 329 22.11 19.58 4.42
CA LEU A 329 22.51 19.80 5.82
C LEU A 329 23.58 18.80 6.31
N GLY A 330 23.98 17.83 5.49
CA GLY A 330 24.91 16.77 5.89
C GLY A 330 24.27 15.78 6.86
N MET A 331 22.95 15.53 6.73
CA MET A 331 22.21 14.61 7.60
C MET A 331 22.74 13.18 7.47
N SER A 332 22.97 12.74 6.24
CA SER A 332 23.44 11.36 5.95
C SER A 332 24.80 11.11 6.59
N GLU A 333 25.75 12.07 6.47
CA GLU A 333 27.10 11.99 7.06
C GLU A 333 27.02 11.94 8.60
N TYR A 334 26.12 12.73 9.20
CA TYR A 334 25.94 12.72 10.64
C TYR A 334 25.37 11.39 11.15
N ILE A 335 24.36 10.85 10.47
CA ILE A 335 23.76 9.54 10.80
C ILE A 335 24.83 8.43 10.70
N ILE A 336 25.58 8.39 9.61
CA ILE A 336 26.65 7.41 9.39
C ILE A 336 27.73 7.52 10.47
N GLY A 337 28.17 8.73 10.78
CA GLY A 337 29.29 8.92 11.69
C GLY A 337 28.96 8.82 13.18
N LYS A 338 27.72 9.06 13.58
CA LYS A 338 27.34 9.20 15.01
C LYS A 338 26.20 8.29 15.44
N VAL A 339 25.23 8.00 14.58
CA VAL A 339 24.05 7.20 14.95
C VAL A 339 24.30 5.71 14.68
N ALA A 340 24.79 5.37 13.49
CA ALA A 340 25.03 3.98 13.11
C ALA A 340 25.91 3.20 14.10
N PRO A 341 27.03 3.74 14.63
CA PRO A 341 27.88 3.01 15.59
C PRO A 341 27.20 2.70 16.93
N LEU A 342 26.09 3.36 17.26
CA LEU A 342 25.34 3.15 18.49
C LEU A 342 24.28 2.06 18.38
N MET A 343 23.99 1.61 17.16
CA MET A 343 22.94 0.60 16.89
C MET A 343 23.56 -0.78 16.61
N ALA A 344 22.96 -1.81 17.18
CA ALA A 344 23.30 -3.18 16.82
C ALA A 344 22.57 -3.57 15.51
N GLY A 345 23.33 -3.87 14.45
CA GLY A 345 22.79 -4.24 13.14
C GLY A 345 21.78 -5.40 13.18
N GLN A 346 21.99 -6.33 14.12
CA GLN A 346 21.11 -7.49 14.34
C GLN A 346 19.67 -7.11 14.71
N VAL A 347 19.46 -5.99 15.41
CA VAL A 347 18.13 -5.59 15.89
C VAL A 347 17.48 -4.60 14.91
N LEU A 348 18.23 -4.05 13.94
CA LEU A 348 17.76 -3.04 13.04
C LEU A 348 16.45 -3.41 12.32
N PRO A 349 16.31 -4.59 11.67
CA PRO A 349 15.07 -4.92 10.95
C PRO A 349 13.84 -4.96 11.87
N PHE A 350 13.99 -5.52 13.07
CA PHE A 350 12.90 -5.54 14.05
C PHE A 350 12.54 -4.14 14.54
N ALA A 351 13.53 -3.31 14.85
CA ALA A 351 13.30 -1.93 15.28
C ALA A 351 12.60 -1.10 14.20
N VAL A 352 13.05 -1.23 12.94
CA VAL A 352 12.42 -0.58 11.77
C VAL A 352 10.98 -1.04 11.60
N PHE A 353 10.71 -2.34 11.67
CA PHE A 353 9.36 -2.89 11.60
C PHE A 353 8.45 -2.31 12.70
N LEU A 354 8.93 -2.27 13.94
CA LEU A 354 8.16 -1.75 15.06
C LEU A 354 7.87 -0.24 14.92
N VAL A 355 8.89 0.54 14.56
CA VAL A 355 8.74 1.99 14.36
C VAL A 355 7.78 2.29 13.21
N ALA A 356 7.91 1.59 12.07
CA ALA A 356 7.00 1.74 10.94
C ALA A 356 5.55 1.40 11.33
N THR A 357 5.34 0.33 12.11
CA THR A 357 4.02 -0.07 12.63
C THR A 357 3.42 1.04 13.50
N LEU A 358 4.18 1.54 14.48
CA LEU A 358 3.69 2.56 15.40
C LEU A 358 3.41 3.89 14.69
N MET A 359 4.27 4.29 13.77
CA MET A 359 4.06 5.50 12.97
C MET A 359 2.83 5.36 12.08
N THR A 360 2.66 4.24 11.39
CA THR A 360 1.50 4.03 10.51
C THR A 360 0.21 3.94 11.33
N PHE A 361 0.21 3.28 12.47
CA PHE A 361 -0.92 3.30 13.39
C PHE A 361 -1.29 4.72 13.83
N ALA A 362 -0.30 5.54 14.18
CA ALA A 362 -0.53 6.90 14.68
C ALA A 362 -0.95 7.89 13.57
N LEU A 363 -0.39 7.76 12.37
CA LEU A 363 -0.62 8.66 11.24
C LEU A 363 -1.78 8.21 10.34
N ALA A 364 -2.20 6.95 10.45
CA ALA A 364 -3.23 6.32 9.61
C ALA A 364 -2.90 6.32 8.10
N ASN A 365 -1.63 6.46 7.73
CA ASN A 365 -1.19 6.64 6.35
C ASN A 365 0.12 5.88 6.08
N ALA A 366 0.01 4.74 5.39
CA ALA A 366 1.19 3.93 5.04
C ALA A 366 2.08 4.60 3.98
N TRP A 367 1.50 5.32 3.03
CA TRP A 367 2.21 6.04 1.99
C TRP A 367 3.14 7.10 2.58
N GLY A 368 2.59 7.94 3.46
CA GLY A 368 3.33 8.99 4.12
C GLY A 368 4.42 8.48 5.08
N VAL A 369 4.17 7.39 5.80
CA VAL A 369 5.18 6.78 6.68
C VAL A 369 6.35 6.24 5.86
N SER A 370 6.08 5.60 4.73
CA SER A 370 7.14 5.11 3.85
C SER A 370 7.94 6.26 3.23
N ALA A 371 7.28 7.36 2.86
CA ALA A 371 7.95 8.58 2.39
C ALA A 371 8.90 9.19 3.43
N ILE A 372 8.57 9.04 4.72
CA ILE A 372 9.43 9.48 5.83
C ILE A 372 10.56 8.48 6.07
N MET A 373 10.23 7.19 6.16
CA MET A 373 11.18 6.18 6.66
C MET A 373 12.20 5.74 5.62
N VAL A 374 11.83 5.63 4.34
CA VAL A 374 12.76 5.14 3.32
C VAL A 374 14.01 6.03 3.20
N PRO A 375 13.91 7.36 3.09
CA PRO A 375 15.09 8.24 3.03
C PRO A 375 15.96 8.21 4.29
N LEU A 376 15.43 7.79 5.43
CA LEU A 376 16.15 7.71 6.70
C LEU A 376 16.80 6.33 6.90
N ILE A 377 16.05 5.27 6.65
CA ILE A 377 16.47 3.91 6.99
C ILE A 377 17.39 3.30 5.92
N VAL A 378 17.20 3.65 4.64
CA VAL A 378 18.03 3.10 3.56
C VAL A 378 19.50 3.53 3.70
N PRO A 379 19.84 4.84 3.89
CA PRO A 379 21.21 5.26 4.18
C PRO A 379 21.76 4.69 5.49
N LEU A 380 20.92 4.61 6.54
CA LEU A 380 21.32 4.02 7.82
C LEU A 380 21.69 2.54 7.69
N ALA A 381 20.87 1.76 6.99
CA ALA A 381 21.14 0.34 6.75
C ALA A 381 22.44 0.13 5.96
N GLN A 382 22.67 0.93 4.92
CA GLN A 382 23.93 0.92 4.17
C GLN A 382 25.14 1.25 5.06
N ALA A 383 25.02 2.29 5.91
CA ALA A 383 26.07 2.71 6.82
C ALA A 383 26.43 1.67 7.88
N MET A 384 25.48 0.81 8.26
CA MET A 384 25.65 -0.27 9.23
C MET A 384 26.07 -1.59 8.57
N ASP A 385 26.32 -1.62 7.27
CA ASP A 385 26.55 -2.83 6.48
C ASP A 385 25.44 -3.88 6.68
N ALA A 386 24.21 -3.39 6.92
CA ALA A 386 23.04 -4.24 7.11
C ALA A 386 22.43 -4.64 5.75
N ASN A 387 21.72 -5.76 5.73
CA ASN A 387 21.04 -6.21 4.51
C ASN A 387 19.93 -5.20 4.14
N LEU A 388 20.17 -4.48 3.04
CA LEU A 388 19.30 -3.42 2.55
C LEU A 388 17.89 -3.94 2.21
N ALA A 389 17.79 -5.11 1.58
CA ALA A 389 16.52 -5.71 1.21
C ALA A 389 15.65 -6.02 2.43
N VAL A 390 16.28 -6.47 3.54
CA VAL A 390 15.58 -6.75 4.80
C VAL A 390 15.15 -5.47 5.50
N ALA A 391 15.97 -4.44 5.50
CA ALA A 391 15.62 -3.15 6.09
C ALA A 391 14.44 -2.49 5.36
N ILE A 392 14.47 -2.52 4.02
CA ILE A 392 13.37 -2.06 3.16
C ILE A 392 12.10 -2.86 3.45
N ALA A 393 12.18 -4.20 3.46
CA ALA A 393 11.07 -5.08 3.74
C ALA A 393 10.43 -4.82 5.12
N ALA A 394 11.24 -4.47 6.11
CA ALA A 394 10.77 -4.16 7.45
C ALA A 394 9.93 -2.89 7.50
N ILE A 395 10.28 -1.84 6.72
CA ILE A 395 9.48 -0.62 6.58
C ILE A 395 8.09 -0.98 6.05
N PHE A 396 8.04 -1.70 4.93
CA PHE A 396 6.76 -1.99 4.25
C PHE A 396 5.91 -2.99 5.03
N SER A 397 6.54 -4.01 5.64
CA SER A 397 5.86 -4.91 6.58
C SER A 397 5.22 -4.15 7.75
N GLY A 398 5.96 -3.21 8.35
CA GLY A 398 5.46 -2.40 9.45
C GLY A 398 4.33 -1.44 9.01
N SER A 399 4.45 -0.84 7.82
CA SER A 399 3.42 0.04 7.26
C SER A 399 2.11 -0.72 7.03
N VAL A 400 2.15 -1.91 6.44
CA VAL A 400 0.96 -2.75 6.25
C VAL A 400 0.36 -3.18 7.58
N PHE A 401 1.18 -3.59 8.56
CA PHE A 401 0.69 -3.98 9.88
C PHE A 401 0.02 -2.82 10.61
N GLY A 402 0.66 -1.64 10.61
CA GLY A 402 0.12 -0.44 11.24
C GLY A 402 -1.23 -0.03 10.67
N THR A 403 -1.41 -0.11 9.33
CA THR A 403 -2.68 0.16 8.67
C THR A 403 -3.78 -0.79 9.15
N GLN A 404 -3.48 -2.08 9.31
CA GLN A 404 -4.46 -3.08 9.74
C GLN A 404 -4.86 -2.96 11.21
N LEU A 405 -4.05 -2.33 12.05
CA LEU A 405 -4.39 -2.04 13.44
C LEU A 405 -5.17 -0.73 13.60
N CYS A 406 -5.12 0.17 12.62
CA CYS A 406 -5.66 1.51 12.71
C CYS A 406 -7.11 1.58 12.23
N PHE A 407 -8.05 1.88 13.15
CA PHE A 407 -9.48 1.94 12.85
C PHE A 407 -9.93 3.24 12.15
N TYR A 408 -9.06 4.20 12.01
CA TYR A 408 -9.28 5.45 11.28
C TYR A 408 -8.34 5.60 10.06
N SER A 409 -7.71 4.51 9.61
CA SER A 409 -7.00 4.48 8.34
C SER A 409 -7.99 4.52 7.18
N ASP A 410 -7.52 5.04 6.05
CA ASP A 410 -8.26 5.06 4.78
C ASP A 410 -8.79 3.67 4.41
N ASN A 411 -7.93 2.64 4.48
CA ASN A 411 -8.33 1.26 4.21
C ASN A 411 -9.42 0.75 5.17
N ALA A 412 -9.30 1.03 6.47
CA ALA A 412 -10.31 0.59 7.43
C ALA A 412 -11.66 1.26 7.20
N ILE A 413 -11.65 2.55 6.85
CA ILE A 413 -12.86 3.31 6.51
C ILE A 413 -13.48 2.75 5.23
N LEU A 414 -12.67 2.54 4.19
CA LEU A 414 -13.15 2.03 2.90
C LEU A 414 -13.71 0.62 3.00
N ILE A 415 -13.03 -0.28 3.74
CA ILE A 415 -13.51 -1.65 4.00
C ILE A 415 -14.84 -1.60 4.77
N GLY A 416 -14.92 -0.75 5.80
CA GLY A 416 -16.14 -0.57 6.57
C GLY A 416 -17.32 -0.15 5.69
N GLN A 417 -17.11 0.85 4.82
CA GLN A 417 -18.12 1.32 3.87
C GLN A 417 -18.50 0.24 2.86
N ALA A 418 -17.51 -0.44 2.26
CA ALA A 418 -17.75 -1.48 1.24
C ALA A 418 -18.48 -2.71 1.77
N THR A 419 -18.31 -3.02 3.07
CA THR A 419 -18.94 -4.17 3.74
C THR A 419 -20.12 -3.78 4.65
N ASP A 420 -20.50 -2.51 4.66
CA ASP A 420 -21.63 -1.95 5.42
C ASP A 420 -21.53 -2.15 6.95
N ILE A 421 -20.30 -2.06 7.50
CA ILE A 421 -20.04 -2.12 8.94
C ILE A 421 -19.22 -0.90 9.40
N LEU A 422 -19.15 -0.67 10.70
CA LEU A 422 -18.28 0.39 11.22
C LEU A 422 -16.80 0.01 11.09
N PRO A 423 -15.92 0.94 10.71
CA PRO A 423 -14.47 0.70 10.66
C PRO A 423 -13.91 0.11 11.97
N LEU A 424 -14.44 0.57 13.10
CA LEU A 424 -14.05 0.06 14.42
C LEU A 424 -14.40 -1.43 14.61
N ASP A 425 -15.55 -1.88 14.10
CA ASP A 425 -15.96 -3.29 14.20
C ASP A 425 -15.11 -4.17 13.29
N HIS A 426 -14.79 -3.67 12.09
CA HIS A 426 -13.83 -4.32 11.21
C HIS A 426 -12.49 -4.53 11.93
N VAL A 427 -11.86 -3.46 12.41
CA VAL A 427 -10.53 -3.55 13.02
C VAL A 427 -10.55 -4.38 14.31
N LYS A 428 -11.56 -4.24 15.19
CA LYS A 428 -11.68 -5.08 16.39
C LYS A 428 -11.75 -6.58 16.07
N THR A 429 -12.37 -6.96 14.98
CA THR A 429 -12.49 -8.36 14.56
C THR A 429 -11.24 -8.88 13.88
N GLN A 430 -10.53 -8.05 13.13
CA GLN A 430 -9.27 -8.36 12.46
C GLN A 430 -8.07 -8.40 13.41
N MET A 431 -8.03 -7.48 14.39
CA MET A 431 -6.87 -7.24 15.26
C MET A 431 -6.27 -8.50 15.91
N PRO A 432 -7.03 -9.47 16.45
CA PRO A 432 -6.43 -10.66 17.04
C PRO A 432 -5.57 -11.46 16.05
N PHE A 433 -6.00 -11.56 14.79
CA PHE A 433 -5.28 -12.28 13.73
C PHE A 433 -4.10 -11.48 13.20
N ALA A 434 -4.27 -10.17 13.05
CA ALA A 434 -3.21 -9.24 12.67
C ALA A 434 -2.08 -9.25 13.73
N LEU A 435 -2.40 -9.27 15.01
CA LEU A 435 -1.42 -9.41 16.09
C LEU A 435 -0.68 -10.75 16.04
N CYS A 436 -1.37 -11.87 15.75
CA CYS A 436 -0.69 -13.15 15.54
C CYS A 436 0.35 -13.06 14.41
N ALA A 437 -0.02 -12.50 13.26
CA ALA A 437 0.92 -12.27 12.15
C ALA A 437 2.06 -11.32 12.54
N GLY A 438 1.76 -10.25 13.29
CA GLY A 438 2.75 -9.29 13.79
C GLY A 438 3.77 -9.90 14.75
N VAL A 439 3.33 -10.80 15.65
CA VAL A 439 4.23 -11.54 16.54
C VAL A 439 5.14 -12.47 15.74
N LEU A 440 4.59 -13.23 14.78
CA LEU A 440 5.38 -14.08 13.90
C LEU A 440 6.42 -13.27 13.11
N THR A 441 6.03 -12.11 12.61
CA THR A 441 6.92 -11.17 11.90
C THR A 441 8.04 -10.65 12.82
N SER A 442 7.71 -10.28 14.05
CA SER A 442 8.68 -9.83 15.05
C SER A 442 9.73 -10.91 15.34
N ILE A 443 9.27 -12.15 15.53
CA ILE A 443 10.15 -13.30 15.73
C ILE A 443 11.04 -13.53 14.49
N ALA A 444 10.46 -13.43 13.29
CA ALA A 444 11.20 -13.64 12.05
C ALA A 444 12.31 -12.60 11.84
N TYR A 445 12.03 -11.29 12.09
CA TYR A 445 13.06 -10.26 11.98
C TYR A 445 14.14 -10.38 13.05
N LEU A 446 13.78 -10.71 14.28
CA LEU A 446 14.77 -10.98 15.33
C LEU A 446 15.62 -12.22 14.99
N ALA A 447 14.99 -13.31 14.59
CA ALA A 447 15.70 -14.52 14.19
C ALA A 447 16.64 -14.26 13.00
N TYR A 448 16.19 -13.55 11.98
CA TYR A 448 17.03 -13.14 10.85
C TYR A 448 18.24 -12.31 11.31
N GLY A 449 18.01 -11.31 12.15
CA GLY A 449 19.07 -10.45 12.65
C GLY A 449 20.15 -11.19 13.42
N PHE A 450 19.76 -12.11 14.30
CA PHE A 450 20.73 -12.89 15.10
C PHE A 450 21.40 -14.05 14.34
N LEU A 451 20.74 -14.60 13.31
CA LEU A 451 21.31 -15.72 12.55
C LEU A 451 22.20 -15.30 11.37
N PHE A 452 21.92 -14.14 10.78
CA PHE A 452 22.57 -13.72 9.53
C PHE A 452 23.34 -12.39 9.62
N LEU A 453 23.15 -11.62 10.69
CA LEU A 453 23.84 -10.34 10.94
C LEU A 453 24.65 -10.36 12.24
N GLY A 454 24.77 -11.52 12.87
CA GLY A 454 25.48 -11.76 14.12
C GLY A 454 26.95 -12.05 13.98
#